data_36758cd336e727e9198099dd6e8c8358
#
_entry.id   36758cd336e727e9198099dd6e8c8358
#
_cell.length_a   1.000
_cell.length_b   1.000
_cell.length_c   1.000
_cell.angle_alpha   90.00
_cell.angle_beta   90.00
_cell.angle_gamma   90.00
#
_symmetry.space_group_name_H-M   'P 1'
#
loop_
_entity.id
_entity.type
_entity.pdbx_description
1 polymer ?
#
loop_
_entity_poly.entity_id
_entity_poly.type
_entity_poly.pdbx_seq_one_letter_code
_entity_poly.pdbx_strand_id
1 'polypeptide(L)'
;MPLAILGLGSNQGNPKENLDRAIAALSDIGTVKEVAPYILSKPEGYDAQPDFVNTVVLLSTPYPPVGLLRKLKTLETRLGRVPTFRNGPRVIDLDILFYEDQVIFDADEILFIPHPRLQEREFVLKPLSYLRPDFIHPSLQKSIIQLYRELMRNKGEATCKIL
;
A
#
# COMPACT_ATOMS: atom_id res chain seq x y z
N MET A 1 -1.40 15.48 14.02
CA MET A 1 -1.82 14.08 13.86
C MET A 1 -0.75 13.29 13.15
N PRO A 2 -0.52 12.03 13.55
CA PRO A 2 0.43 11.16 12.85
C PRO A 2 0.10 10.97 11.38
N LEU A 3 1.14 10.76 10.59
CA LEU A 3 1.04 10.50 9.17
C LEU A 3 1.32 9.02 8.90
N ALA A 4 0.38 8.33 8.27
CA ALA A 4 0.54 6.97 7.81
C ALA A 4 0.67 6.96 6.28
N ILE A 5 1.46 6.04 5.76
CA ILE A 5 1.57 5.80 4.33
C ILE A 5 0.90 4.46 4.07
N LEU A 6 -0.14 4.46 3.24
CA LEU A 6 -0.94 3.28 2.96
C LEU A 6 -0.77 2.82 1.52
N GLY A 7 -0.72 1.50 1.35
CA GLY A 7 -0.81 0.90 0.01
C GLY A 7 -2.23 0.42 -0.25
N LEU A 8 -2.74 0.67 -1.44
CA LEU A 8 -4.05 0.24 -1.89
C LEU A 8 -3.92 -0.57 -3.16
N GLY A 9 -4.68 -1.66 -3.26
CA GLY A 9 -4.67 -2.50 -4.46
C GLY A 9 -6.02 -3.16 -4.70
N SER A 10 -6.32 -3.42 -5.98
CA SER A 10 -7.55 -4.10 -6.41
C SER A 10 -7.34 -4.76 -7.75
N ASN A 11 -7.92 -5.96 -7.95
CA ASN A 11 -7.92 -6.63 -9.25
C ASN A 11 -9.23 -7.36 -9.55
N GLN A 12 -10.31 -7.01 -8.85
CA GLN A 12 -11.65 -7.58 -9.11
C GLN A 12 -12.65 -6.48 -9.42
N GLY A 13 -13.67 -6.82 -10.24
CA GLY A 13 -14.69 -5.87 -10.63
C GLY A 13 -14.11 -4.74 -11.46
N ASN A 14 -14.30 -3.50 -11.03
CA ASN A 14 -13.67 -2.32 -11.60
C ASN A 14 -12.60 -1.82 -10.62
N PRO A 15 -11.34 -2.23 -10.79
CA PRO A 15 -10.29 -1.92 -9.82
C PRO A 15 -10.07 -0.43 -9.59
N LYS A 16 -10.09 0.37 -10.64
CA LYS A 16 -9.91 1.82 -10.52
C LYS A 16 -11.03 2.44 -9.67
N GLU A 17 -12.27 2.07 -9.93
CA GLU A 17 -13.40 2.53 -9.15
C GLU A 17 -13.35 2.06 -7.71
N ASN A 18 -12.88 0.82 -7.49
CA ASN A 18 -12.70 0.29 -6.14
C ASN A 18 -11.69 1.12 -5.35
N LEU A 19 -10.59 1.54 -5.97
CA LEU A 19 -9.63 2.42 -5.33
C LEU A 19 -10.24 3.80 -5.05
N ASP A 20 -10.99 4.36 -5.99
CA ASP A 20 -11.65 5.65 -5.80
C ASP A 20 -12.59 5.61 -4.59
N ARG A 21 -13.37 4.54 -4.46
CA ARG A 21 -14.28 4.35 -3.33
C ARG A 21 -13.52 4.17 -2.01
N ALA A 22 -12.43 3.42 -2.04
CA ALA A 22 -11.61 3.22 -0.84
C ALA A 22 -11.01 4.53 -0.35
N ILE A 23 -10.47 5.34 -1.27
CA ILE A 23 -9.89 6.63 -0.92
C ILE A 23 -10.95 7.55 -0.31
N ALA A 24 -12.15 7.59 -0.89
CA ALA A 24 -13.25 8.36 -0.33
C ALA A 24 -13.62 7.88 1.09
N ALA A 25 -13.65 6.57 1.29
CA ALA A 25 -14.00 5.98 2.58
C ALA A 25 -12.94 6.20 3.67
N LEU A 26 -11.69 6.45 3.29
CA LEU A 26 -10.63 6.78 4.25
C LEU A 26 -10.93 8.06 5.03
N SER A 27 -11.82 8.91 4.53
CA SER A 27 -12.24 10.12 5.26
C SER A 27 -12.91 9.82 6.61
N ASP A 28 -13.39 8.59 6.79
CA ASP A 28 -13.99 8.17 8.08
C ASP A 28 -12.93 7.93 9.16
N ILE A 29 -11.67 7.73 8.78
CA ILE A 29 -10.61 7.38 9.71
C ILE A 29 -9.44 8.36 9.72
N GLY A 30 -9.50 9.39 8.91
CA GLY A 30 -8.47 10.42 8.87
C GLY A 30 -8.67 11.37 7.70
N THR A 31 -7.62 12.10 7.38
CA THR A 31 -7.60 13.05 6.26
C THR A 31 -6.59 12.57 5.23
N VAL A 32 -7.05 12.30 4.02
CA VAL A 32 -6.17 11.97 2.89
C VAL A 32 -5.44 13.23 2.47
N LYS A 33 -4.11 13.22 2.59
CA LYS A 33 -3.28 14.39 2.27
C LYS A 33 -2.81 14.37 0.82
N GLU A 34 -2.42 13.20 0.33
CA GLU A 34 -1.94 13.05 -1.05
C GLU A 34 -2.27 11.66 -1.55
N VAL A 35 -2.48 11.55 -2.86
CA VAL A 35 -2.72 10.29 -3.56
C VAL A 35 -1.75 10.22 -4.73
N ALA A 36 -1.03 9.10 -4.85
CA ALA A 36 -0.12 8.87 -5.97
C ALA A 36 -0.90 8.52 -7.25
N PRO A 37 -0.28 8.64 -8.42
CA PRO A 37 -0.86 8.12 -9.64
C PRO A 37 -1.18 6.62 -9.50
N TYR A 38 -2.31 6.19 -10.05
CA TYR A 38 -2.63 4.77 -10.12
C TYR A 38 -1.70 4.08 -11.10
N ILE A 39 -1.27 2.88 -10.76
CA ILE A 39 -0.44 2.07 -11.63
C ILE A 39 -1.04 0.69 -11.84
N LEU A 40 -0.74 0.10 -12.99
CA LEU A 40 -1.10 -1.27 -13.32
C LEU A 40 0.10 -2.16 -13.02
N SER A 41 -0.11 -3.26 -12.29
CA SER A 41 0.95 -4.19 -11.94
C SER A 41 0.48 -5.63 -12.11
N LYS A 42 1.45 -6.52 -12.35
CA LYS A 42 1.16 -7.95 -12.46
C LYS A 42 0.93 -8.55 -11.07
N PRO A 43 0.04 -9.57 -10.96
CA PRO A 43 -0.18 -10.21 -9.67
C PRO A 43 1.08 -10.91 -9.17
N GLU A 44 1.23 -10.92 -7.83
CA GLU A 44 2.35 -11.54 -7.13
C GLU A 44 1.93 -12.95 -6.68
N GLY A 45 2.74 -13.95 -6.97
CA GLY A 45 2.56 -15.31 -6.44
C GLY A 45 1.55 -16.19 -7.17
N TYR A 46 0.43 -15.67 -7.66
CA TYR A 46 -0.60 -16.41 -8.37
C TYR A 46 -0.93 -15.69 -9.67
N ASP A 47 -0.43 -16.21 -10.79
CA ASP A 47 -0.50 -15.52 -12.08
C ASP A 47 -1.84 -15.65 -12.80
N ALA A 48 -2.68 -16.64 -12.44
CA ALA A 48 -3.95 -16.89 -13.08
C ALA A 48 -5.06 -15.97 -12.57
N GLN A 49 -4.82 -14.67 -12.59
CA GLN A 49 -5.78 -13.65 -12.16
C GLN A 49 -5.47 -12.32 -12.88
N PRO A 50 -6.45 -11.39 -12.91
CA PRO A 50 -6.22 -10.09 -13.54
C PRO A 50 -5.09 -9.30 -12.87
N ASP A 51 -4.50 -8.38 -13.63
CA ASP A 51 -3.52 -7.45 -13.09
C ASP A 51 -4.16 -6.55 -12.02
N PHE A 52 -3.33 -6.08 -11.09
CA PHE A 52 -3.76 -5.16 -10.05
C PHE A 52 -3.65 -3.71 -10.51
N VAL A 53 -4.56 -2.88 -10.00
CA VAL A 53 -4.37 -1.44 -9.97
C VAL A 53 -3.97 -1.08 -8.55
N ASN A 54 -2.87 -0.35 -8.40
CA ASN A 54 -2.30 0.00 -7.11
C ASN A 54 -2.07 1.50 -7.00
N THR A 55 -2.10 1.99 -5.77
CA THR A 55 -1.65 3.34 -5.46
C THR A 55 -1.12 3.40 -4.02
N VAL A 56 -0.59 4.55 -3.66
CA VAL A 56 -0.14 4.86 -2.31
C VAL A 56 -0.79 6.17 -1.90
N VAL A 57 -1.27 6.24 -0.66
CA VAL A 57 -1.86 7.45 -0.12
C VAL A 57 -1.19 7.84 1.19
N LEU A 58 -1.16 9.15 1.45
CA LEU A 58 -0.71 9.71 2.72
C LEU A 58 -1.94 10.07 3.51
N LEU A 59 -2.07 9.47 4.70
CA LEU A 59 -3.23 9.66 5.58
C LEU A 59 -2.79 10.23 6.91
N SER A 60 -3.33 11.38 7.27
CA SER A 60 -3.22 11.92 8.62
C SER A 60 -4.35 11.33 9.46
N THR A 61 -4.02 10.65 10.56
CA THR A 61 -5.02 9.91 11.33
C THR A 61 -4.81 10.06 12.83
N PRO A 62 -5.91 10.13 13.63
CA PRO A 62 -5.79 10.13 15.08
C PRO A 62 -5.54 8.74 15.66
N TYR A 63 -5.69 7.67 14.88
CA TYR A 63 -5.59 6.33 15.40
C TYR A 63 -4.13 5.88 15.52
N PRO A 64 -3.74 5.23 16.64
CA PRO A 64 -2.44 4.60 16.75
C PRO A 64 -2.35 3.39 15.80
N PRO A 65 -1.15 2.84 15.57
CA PRO A 65 -0.97 1.81 14.54
C PRO A 65 -1.92 0.62 14.60
N VAL A 66 -2.12 0.01 15.77
CA VAL A 66 -3.02 -1.14 15.91
C VAL A 66 -4.47 -0.71 15.67
N GLY A 67 -4.87 0.44 16.20
CA GLY A 67 -6.20 0.99 15.96
C GLY A 67 -6.45 1.26 14.49
N LEU A 68 -5.47 1.83 13.80
CA LEU A 68 -5.55 2.07 12.36
C LEU A 68 -5.70 0.75 11.59
N LEU A 69 -4.90 -0.25 11.94
CA LEU A 69 -5.00 -1.57 11.31
C LEU A 69 -6.42 -2.13 11.40
N ARG A 70 -7.02 -2.07 12.60
CA ARG A 70 -8.38 -2.57 12.82
C ARG A 70 -9.41 -1.79 12.01
N LYS A 71 -9.26 -0.47 11.94
CA LYS A 71 -10.14 0.37 11.14
C LYS A 71 -10.03 0.04 9.65
N LEU A 72 -8.82 -0.18 9.15
CA LEU A 72 -8.60 -0.55 7.75
C LEU A 72 -9.23 -1.91 7.43
N LYS A 73 -9.11 -2.89 8.31
CA LYS A 73 -9.73 -4.20 8.10
C LYS A 73 -11.26 -4.13 8.07
N THR A 74 -11.84 -3.33 8.95
CA THR A 74 -13.28 -3.08 8.94
C THR A 74 -13.70 -2.42 7.63
N LEU A 75 -12.91 -1.48 7.15
CA LEU A 75 -13.17 -0.77 5.91
C LEU A 75 -13.08 -1.70 4.70
N GLU A 76 -12.09 -2.59 4.66
CA GLU A 76 -11.98 -3.60 3.60
C GLU A 76 -13.25 -4.44 3.51
N THR A 77 -13.75 -4.94 4.63
CA THR A 77 -14.98 -5.74 4.67
C THR A 77 -16.17 -4.93 4.17
N ARG A 78 -16.30 -3.69 4.61
CA ARG A 78 -17.36 -2.78 4.21
C ARG A 78 -17.35 -2.48 2.71
N LEU A 79 -16.17 -2.46 2.11
CA LEU A 79 -15.98 -2.21 0.68
C LEU A 79 -16.15 -3.48 -0.17
N GLY A 80 -16.47 -4.60 0.44
CA GLY A 80 -16.83 -5.82 -0.28
C GLY A 80 -15.75 -6.90 -0.34
N ARG A 81 -14.66 -6.74 0.41
CA ARG A 81 -13.64 -7.79 0.45
C ARG A 81 -14.19 -9.04 1.13
N VAL A 82 -13.99 -10.18 0.49
CA VAL A 82 -14.34 -11.49 1.03
C VAL A 82 -13.07 -12.32 1.21
N PRO A 83 -13.04 -13.27 2.17
CA PRO A 83 -11.88 -14.14 2.33
C PRO A 83 -11.58 -14.90 1.05
N THR A 84 -10.29 -15.02 0.71
CA THR A 84 -9.82 -15.76 -0.44
C THR A 84 -8.48 -16.42 -0.06
N PHE A 85 -7.90 -17.17 -0.98
CA PHE A 85 -6.61 -17.82 -0.73
C PHE A 85 -5.46 -16.80 -0.77
N ARG A 86 -4.31 -17.18 -0.20
CA ARG A 86 -3.12 -16.34 -0.18
C ARG A 86 -2.72 -15.95 -1.61
N ASN A 87 -2.41 -14.66 -1.83
CA ASN A 87 -2.07 -14.07 -3.12
C ASN A 87 -3.19 -14.20 -4.16
N GLY A 88 -4.41 -14.49 -3.73
CA GLY A 88 -5.56 -14.58 -4.62
C GLY A 88 -6.16 -13.21 -4.96
N PRO A 89 -7.24 -13.20 -5.76
CA PRO A 89 -7.91 -11.95 -6.16
C PRO A 89 -8.44 -11.15 -4.98
N ARG A 90 -8.41 -9.81 -5.10
CA ARG A 90 -8.88 -8.89 -4.05
C ARG A 90 -9.73 -7.78 -4.65
N VAL A 91 -10.91 -7.56 -4.07
CA VAL A 91 -11.71 -6.36 -4.38
C VAL A 91 -10.98 -5.12 -3.90
N ILE A 92 -10.42 -5.18 -2.70
CA ILE A 92 -9.62 -4.09 -2.13
C ILE A 92 -8.64 -4.65 -1.09
N ASP A 93 -7.45 -4.11 -1.09
CA ASP A 93 -6.40 -4.43 -0.14
C ASP A 93 -5.88 -3.11 0.41
N LEU A 94 -5.87 -2.97 1.73
CA LEU A 94 -5.42 -1.75 2.42
C LEU A 94 -4.32 -2.13 3.40
N ASP A 95 -3.09 -1.71 3.10
CA ASP A 95 -1.93 -2.04 3.92
C ASP A 95 -1.29 -0.80 4.52
N ILE A 96 -0.82 -0.90 5.76
CA ILE A 96 0.02 0.13 6.36
C ILE A 96 1.46 -0.13 5.93
N LEU A 97 2.03 0.78 5.14
CA LEU A 97 3.41 0.68 4.69
C LEU A 97 4.37 1.30 5.71
N PHE A 98 4.04 2.50 6.15
CA PHE A 98 4.78 3.24 7.17
C PHE A 98 3.80 3.96 8.10
N TYR A 99 4.23 4.17 9.34
CA TYR A 99 3.50 4.99 10.30
C TYR A 99 4.53 5.88 10.97
N GLU A 100 4.60 7.16 10.57
CA GLU A 100 5.68 8.05 10.95
C GLU A 100 7.02 7.35 10.68
N ASP A 101 7.99 7.46 11.58
CA ASP A 101 9.27 6.75 11.50
C ASP A 101 9.32 5.53 12.43
N GLN A 102 8.16 5.02 12.84
CA GLN A 102 8.09 3.93 13.80
C GLN A 102 8.48 2.59 13.19
N VAL A 103 9.07 1.74 14.02
CA VAL A 103 9.38 0.35 13.73
C VAL A 103 8.60 -0.51 14.71
N ILE A 104 7.69 -1.33 14.19
CA ILE A 104 6.76 -2.11 15.00
C ILE A 104 6.79 -3.56 14.57
N PHE A 105 6.94 -4.47 15.56
CA PHE A 105 6.79 -5.91 15.36
C PHE A 105 5.78 -6.41 16.38
N ASP A 106 4.55 -6.59 15.95
CA ASP A 106 3.47 -7.09 16.79
C ASP A 106 2.90 -8.36 16.17
N ALA A 107 3.41 -9.53 16.64
CA ALA A 107 3.01 -10.82 16.12
C ALA A 107 1.54 -11.15 16.45
N ASP A 108 1.05 -10.71 17.60
CA ASP A 108 -0.32 -11.00 18.04
C ASP A 108 -1.34 -10.27 17.16
N GLU A 109 -1.06 -9.03 16.77
CA GLU A 109 -1.92 -8.25 15.88
C GLU A 109 -1.57 -8.47 14.41
N ILE A 110 -0.48 -9.17 14.10
CA ILE A 110 0.06 -9.35 12.75
C ILE A 110 0.30 -7.98 12.11
N LEU A 111 1.00 -7.12 12.84
CA LEU A 111 1.32 -5.76 12.39
C LEU A 111 2.83 -5.57 12.39
N PHE A 112 3.37 -5.35 11.19
CA PHE A 112 4.79 -5.13 10.99
C PHE A 112 4.98 -3.84 10.20
N ILE A 113 5.59 -2.83 10.83
CA ILE A 113 5.84 -1.51 10.24
C ILE A 113 7.32 -1.21 10.37
N PRO A 114 8.02 -0.81 9.30
CA PRO A 114 7.56 -0.74 7.91
C PRO A 114 7.11 -2.09 7.38
N HIS A 115 6.23 -2.08 6.37
CA HIS A 115 5.80 -3.32 5.74
C HIS A 115 7.03 -4.13 5.29
N PRO A 116 7.13 -5.42 5.65
CA PRO A 116 8.40 -6.15 5.51
C PRO A 116 8.86 -6.40 4.08
N ARG A 117 7.97 -6.27 3.09
CA ARG A 117 8.29 -6.56 1.69
C ARG A 117 8.25 -5.34 0.77
N LEU A 118 8.02 -4.14 1.30
CA LEU A 118 7.83 -2.98 0.43
C LEU A 118 9.04 -2.68 -0.45
N GLN A 119 10.25 -2.94 0.02
CA GLN A 119 11.47 -2.69 -0.74
C GLN A 119 11.67 -3.64 -1.92
N GLU A 120 10.87 -4.71 -1.98
CA GLU A 120 10.89 -5.68 -3.07
C GLU A 120 9.77 -5.44 -4.09
N ARG A 121 8.91 -4.45 -3.85
CA ARG A 121 7.67 -4.26 -4.62
C ARG A 121 7.70 -2.99 -5.44
N GLU A 122 7.86 -3.13 -6.74
CA GLU A 122 7.81 -1.99 -7.66
C GLU A 122 6.46 -1.26 -7.57
N PHE A 123 5.36 -1.99 -7.37
CA PHE A 123 4.03 -1.40 -7.29
C PHE A 123 3.78 -0.61 -6.01
N VAL A 124 4.72 -0.63 -5.07
CA VAL A 124 4.74 0.24 -3.88
C VAL A 124 5.73 1.37 -4.08
N LEU A 125 6.98 1.04 -4.41
CA LEU A 125 8.05 2.03 -4.49
C LEU A 125 7.84 3.03 -5.62
N LYS A 126 7.33 2.57 -6.77
CA LYS A 126 7.10 3.47 -7.91
C LYS A 126 6.09 4.58 -7.56
N PRO A 127 4.85 4.28 -7.13
CA PRO A 127 3.94 5.35 -6.77
C PRO A 127 4.42 6.18 -5.57
N LEU A 128 5.04 5.55 -4.58
CA LEU A 128 5.54 6.27 -3.41
C LEU A 128 6.66 7.25 -3.79
N SER A 129 7.48 6.93 -4.78
CA SER A 129 8.54 7.81 -5.25
C SER A 129 8.01 9.13 -5.82
N TYR A 130 6.76 9.18 -6.30
CA TYR A 130 6.14 10.42 -6.74
C TYR A 130 5.72 11.32 -5.58
N LEU A 131 5.43 10.74 -4.42
CA LEU A 131 4.95 11.50 -3.26
C LEU A 131 6.07 11.87 -2.29
N ARG A 132 6.93 10.91 -1.98
CA ARG A 132 7.95 11.08 -0.93
C ARG A 132 9.26 10.39 -1.33
N PRO A 133 9.93 10.88 -2.39
CA PRO A 133 11.20 10.27 -2.82
C PRO A 133 12.29 10.34 -1.76
N ASP A 134 12.27 11.38 -0.92
CA ASP A 134 13.31 11.62 0.08
C ASP A 134 12.99 11.01 1.45
N PHE A 135 11.83 10.38 1.61
CA PHE A 135 11.47 9.73 2.87
C PHE A 135 12.45 8.60 3.17
N ILE A 136 12.98 8.57 4.40
CA ILE A 136 13.97 7.57 4.80
C ILE A 136 13.27 6.40 5.47
N HIS A 137 13.49 5.20 4.94
CA HIS A 137 13.01 3.97 5.55
C HIS A 137 13.68 3.81 6.92
N PRO A 138 12.90 3.75 8.02
CA PRO A 138 13.50 3.80 9.37
C PRO A 138 14.38 2.60 9.71
N SER A 139 14.17 1.44 9.08
CA SER A 139 15.01 0.26 9.32
C SER A 139 16.18 0.17 8.35
N LEU A 140 15.95 0.41 7.06
CA LEU A 140 16.97 0.25 6.02
C LEU A 140 17.88 1.47 5.89
N GLN A 141 17.48 2.62 6.44
CA GLN A 141 18.24 3.89 6.41
C GLN A 141 18.57 4.33 4.98
N LYS A 142 17.62 4.08 4.07
CA LYS A 142 17.70 4.48 2.65
C LYS A 142 16.44 5.24 2.29
N SER A 143 16.58 6.20 1.36
CA SER A 143 15.43 6.94 0.86
C SER A 143 14.58 6.07 -0.07
N ILE A 144 13.32 6.44 -0.23
CA ILE A 144 12.41 5.74 -1.14
C ILE A 144 12.97 5.72 -2.56
N ILE A 145 13.50 6.85 -3.04
CA ILE A 145 14.06 6.88 -4.40
C ILE A 145 15.29 5.98 -4.52
N GLN A 146 16.10 5.88 -3.50
CA GLN A 146 17.25 4.99 -3.48
C GLN A 146 16.80 3.53 -3.53
N LEU A 147 15.81 3.16 -2.71
CA LEU A 147 15.25 1.81 -2.72
C LEU A 147 14.65 1.46 -4.08
N TYR A 148 13.93 2.40 -4.69
CA TYR A 148 13.35 2.20 -6.02
C TYR A 148 14.43 1.98 -7.08
N ARG A 149 15.47 2.80 -7.08
CA ARG A 149 16.58 2.66 -8.03
C ARG A 149 17.31 1.34 -7.85
N GLU A 150 17.54 0.91 -6.62
CA GLU A 150 18.19 -0.38 -6.34
C GLU A 150 17.32 -1.55 -6.84
N LEU A 151 16.01 -1.50 -6.58
CA LEU A 151 15.09 -2.52 -7.07
C LEU A 151 15.09 -2.60 -8.59
N MET A 152 15.01 -1.46 -9.27
CA MET A 152 15.00 -1.43 -10.74
C MET A 152 16.31 -1.91 -11.34
N ARG A 153 17.44 -1.62 -10.71
CA ARG A 153 18.74 -2.11 -11.14
C ARG A 153 18.79 -3.63 -11.08
N ASN A 154 18.21 -4.24 -10.03
CA ASN A 154 18.19 -5.68 -9.85
C ASN A 154 17.18 -6.37 -10.77
N LYS A 155 16.03 -5.73 -11.03
CA LYS A 155 15.01 -6.28 -11.95
C LYS A 155 15.40 -6.18 -13.40
N GLY A 156 16.12 -5.14 -13.80
CA GLY A 156 16.51 -4.89 -15.17
C GLY A 156 15.50 -4.08 -15.97
N GLU A 157 14.20 -4.25 -15.77
CA GLU A 157 13.19 -3.48 -16.49
C GLU A 157 11.94 -3.23 -15.61
N ALA A 158 11.24 -2.14 -15.90
CA ALA A 158 10.00 -1.80 -15.22
C ALA A 158 8.86 -2.69 -15.74
N THR A 159 8.02 -3.20 -14.82
CA THR A 159 6.84 -4.00 -15.14
C THR A 159 5.54 -3.28 -14.79
N CYS A 160 5.60 -2.22 -13.99
CA CYS A 160 4.44 -1.41 -13.63
C CYS A 160 4.27 -0.25 -14.60
N LYS A 161 3.01 0.10 -14.91
CA LYS A 161 2.69 1.19 -15.85
C LYS A 161 1.72 2.16 -15.17
N ILE A 162 1.94 3.46 -15.38
CA ILE A 162 0.99 4.49 -14.93
C ILE A 162 -0.27 4.38 -15.78
N LEU A 163 -1.41 4.41 -15.13
CA LEU A 163 -2.71 4.40 -15.80
C LEU A 163 -3.06 5.77 -16.36
#